data_5c86929d970e1d039e010e1fe4adcb84
#
_entry.id   5c86929d970e1d039e010e1fe4adcb84
#
_cell.length_a   1.000
_cell.length_b   1.000
_cell.length_c   1.000
_cell.angle_alpha   90.00
_cell.angle_beta   90.00
_cell.angle_gamma   90.00
#
_symmetry.space_group_name_H-M   'P 1'
#
loop_
_entity.id
_entity.type
_entity.pdbx_description
1 polymer ?
#
loop_
_entity_poly.entity_id
_entity_poly.type
_entity_poly.pdbx_seq_one_letter_code
_entity_poly.pdbx_strand_id
1 'polypeptide(L)'
;MDEEGRVRDVEKCKNMEKSIKNREELIKAVKHVVAETSRLAKKIVSKTFSVMSLTIFAHSQPEYELLTQILAEMGRSYNYNNGPRVELYEPIEVESNRITHLRIRKPDPERLQVGCNDFETDYEIFKTEYLLKHPDNLRLVKRPEYEMIEFHDSGFDVLAYVVSKHKI
;
A
#
# COMPACT_ATOMS: atom_id res chain seq x y z
N MET A 1 -18.26 31.24 10.30
CA MET A 1 -17.56 30.00 9.97
C MET A 1 -16.33 29.90 10.85
N ASP A 2 -16.25 28.85 11.63
CA ASP A 2 -15.13 28.59 12.50
C ASP A 2 -13.92 28.06 11.71
N GLU A 3 -12.74 28.11 12.29
CA GLU A 3 -11.51 27.61 11.66
C GLU A 3 -11.58 26.11 11.35
N GLU A 4 -12.32 25.33 12.14
CA GLU A 4 -12.50 23.90 11.94
C GLU A 4 -13.26 23.58 10.64
N GLY A 5 -14.23 24.39 10.25
CA GLY A 5 -14.95 24.23 8.99
C GLY A 5 -14.07 24.42 7.77
N ARG A 6 -13.14 25.40 7.82
CA ARG A 6 -12.18 25.67 6.73
C ARG A 6 -11.15 24.57 6.55
N VAL A 7 -10.65 24.01 7.66
CA VAL A 7 -9.64 22.92 7.61
C VAL A 7 -10.26 21.66 6.99
N ARG A 8 -11.49 21.31 7.37
CA ARG A 8 -12.20 20.15 6.80
C ARG A 8 -12.46 20.30 5.30
N ASP A 9 -12.83 21.48 4.85
CA ASP A 9 -13.06 21.74 3.43
C ASP A 9 -11.76 21.68 2.61
N VAL A 10 -10.64 22.19 3.15
CA VAL A 10 -9.33 22.12 2.51
C VAL A 10 -8.82 20.68 2.42
N GLU A 11 -8.99 19.87 3.47
CA GLU A 11 -8.64 18.44 3.46
C GLU A 11 -9.49 17.64 2.47
N LYS A 12 -10.78 17.92 2.41
CA LYS A 12 -11.69 17.30 1.45
C LYS A 12 -11.32 17.65 0.01
N CYS A 13 -10.96 18.90 -0.27
CA CYS A 13 -10.47 19.33 -1.59
C CYS A 13 -9.14 18.66 -1.95
N LYS A 14 -8.20 18.55 -1.01
CA LYS A 14 -6.92 17.85 -1.23
C LYS A 14 -7.13 16.37 -1.53
N ASN A 15 -8.06 15.71 -0.85
CA ASN A 15 -8.40 14.31 -1.10
C ASN A 15 -9.07 14.12 -2.46
N MET A 16 -9.90 15.07 -2.90
CA MET A 16 -10.52 15.06 -4.22
C MET A 16 -9.51 15.28 -5.35
N GLU A 17 -8.51 16.16 -5.14
CA GLU A 17 -7.42 16.40 -6.10
C GLU A 17 -6.49 15.20 -6.24
N LYS A 18 -6.36 14.37 -5.19
CA LYS A 18 -5.53 13.15 -5.18
C LYS A 18 -6.28 11.91 -5.65
N SER A 19 -7.55 12.01 -5.97
CA SER A 19 -8.34 10.88 -6.46
C SER A 19 -7.80 10.38 -7.80
N ILE A 20 -7.58 9.07 -7.90
CA ILE A 20 -7.12 8.43 -9.13
C ILE A 20 -8.27 8.36 -10.11
N LYS A 21 -8.09 8.88 -11.32
CA LYS A 21 -9.15 9.05 -12.32
C LYS A 21 -9.01 8.18 -13.56
N ASN A 22 -7.82 7.61 -13.79
CA ASN A 22 -7.53 6.83 -14.98
C ASN A 22 -6.38 5.84 -14.75
N ARG A 23 -6.14 4.99 -15.74
CA ARG A 23 -5.08 3.97 -15.69
C ARG A 23 -3.68 4.56 -15.51
N GLU A 24 -3.36 5.67 -16.15
CA GLU A 24 -2.05 6.33 -16.03
C GLU A 24 -1.81 6.82 -14.61
N GLU A 25 -2.82 7.40 -13.98
CA GLU A 25 -2.74 7.85 -12.59
C GLU A 25 -2.61 6.66 -11.61
N LEU A 26 -3.28 5.54 -11.91
CA LEU A 26 -3.12 4.31 -11.12
C LEU A 26 -1.68 3.79 -11.21
N ILE A 27 -1.10 3.75 -12.39
CA ILE A 27 0.29 3.32 -12.57
C ILE A 27 1.26 4.26 -11.85
N LYS A 28 1.01 5.57 -11.89
CA LYS A 28 1.80 6.55 -11.11
C LYS A 28 1.69 6.29 -9.60
N ALA A 29 0.49 5.97 -9.10
CA ALA A 29 0.30 5.64 -7.69
C ALA A 29 1.07 4.37 -7.30
N VAL A 30 1.06 3.35 -8.15
CA VAL A 30 1.85 2.12 -7.95
C VAL A 30 3.34 2.46 -7.83
N LYS A 31 3.87 3.24 -8.75
CA LYS A 31 5.28 3.67 -8.74
C LYS A 31 5.62 4.49 -7.50
N HIS A 32 4.72 5.38 -7.09
CA HIS A 32 4.86 6.17 -5.87
C HIS A 32 4.96 5.28 -4.63
N VAL A 33 4.06 4.31 -4.50
CA VAL A 33 4.07 3.38 -3.35
C VAL A 33 5.39 2.63 -3.26
N VAL A 34 5.88 2.08 -4.37
CA VAL A 34 7.15 1.34 -4.39
C VAL A 34 8.33 2.24 -4.01
N ALA A 35 8.42 3.43 -4.60
CA ALA A 35 9.50 4.36 -4.32
C ALA A 35 9.50 4.82 -2.86
N GLU A 36 8.33 5.18 -2.34
CA GLU A 36 8.20 5.68 -0.96
C GLU A 36 8.38 4.58 0.09
N THR A 37 7.91 3.37 -0.16
CA THR A 37 8.14 2.25 0.77
C THR A 37 9.61 1.83 0.80
N SER A 38 10.31 1.92 -0.32
CA SER A 38 11.77 1.71 -0.36
C SER A 38 12.51 2.75 0.47
N ARG A 39 12.11 4.02 0.40
CA ARG A 39 12.66 5.09 1.24
C ARG A 39 12.33 4.87 2.71
N LEU A 40 11.12 4.43 3.01
CA LEU A 40 10.68 4.13 4.38
C LEU A 40 11.54 3.00 4.99
N ALA A 41 11.73 1.90 4.28
CA ALA A 41 12.58 0.80 4.73
C ALA A 41 14.02 1.25 4.96
N LYS A 42 14.57 2.03 4.03
CA LYS A 42 15.93 2.55 4.15
C LYS A 42 16.09 3.47 5.36
N LYS A 43 15.09 4.30 5.63
CA LYS A 43 15.07 5.17 6.81
C LYS A 43 15.05 4.37 8.12
N ILE A 44 14.22 3.34 8.21
CA ILE A 44 14.01 2.60 9.46
C ILE A 44 15.08 1.53 9.70
N VAL A 45 15.35 0.67 8.71
CA VAL A 45 16.25 -0.48 8.87
C VAL A 45 17.53 -0.41 8.02
N SER A 46 17.74 0.68 7.30
CA SER A 46 18.92 0.93 6.46
C SER A 46 19.10 -0.11 5.34
N LYS A 47 18.01 -0.72 4.89
CA LYS A 47 18.00 -1.70 3.81
C LYS A 47 16.83 -1.46 2.86
N THR A 48 16.93 -2.02 1.67
CA THR A 48 15.84 -2.10 0.70
C THR A 48 15.48 -3.55 0.45
N PHE A 49 14.22 -3.80 0.09
CA PHE A 49 13.69 -5.14 -0.14
C PHE A 49 12.96 -5.17 -1.47
N SER A 50 12.92 -6.33 -2.11
CA SER A 50 12.14 -6.52 -3.33
C SER A 50 10.65 -6.44 -3.05
N VAL A 51 9.90 -5.93 -4.03
CA VAL A 51 8.44 -5.82 -4.00
C VAL A 51 7.90 -6.43 -5.29
N MET A 52 6.91 -7.32 -5.21
CA MET A 52 6.21 -7.88 -6.37
C MET A 52 4.70 -7.71 -6.31
N SER A 53 4.15 -7.37 -5.14
CA SER A 53 2.73 -7.15 -4.94
C SER A 53 2.48 -5.92 -4.09
N LEU A 54 1.41 -5.19 -4.41
CA LEU A 54 1.00 -4.06 -3.60
C LEU A 54 -0.49 -3.80 -3.66
N THR A 55 -0.95 -2.95 -2.77
CA THR A 55 -2.35 -2.55 -2.64
C THR A 55 -2.45 -1.04 -2.75
N ILE A 56 -3.36 -0.56 -3.59
CA ILE A 56 -3.74 0.85 -3.66
C ILE A 56 -5.01 1.04 -2.83
N PHE A 57 -5.02 2.06 -1.99
CA PHE A 57 -6.15 2.38 -1.14
C PHE A 57 -7.09 3.34 -1.87
N ALA A 58 -8.32 2.91 -2.10
CA ALA A 58 -9.37 3.84 -2.53
C ALA A 58 -9.81 4.70 -1.34
N HIS A 59 -10.13 5.97 -1.58
CA HIS A 59 -10.49 6.92 -0.55
C HIS A 59 -11.97 7.35 -0.63
N SER A 60 -12.68 6.84 -1.63
CA SER A 60 -14.11 7.03 -1.77
C SER A 60 -14.74 5.84 -2.50
N GLN A 61 -16.04 5.66 -2.34
CA GLN A 61 -16.75 4.59 -3.05
C GLN A 61 -16.68 4.76 -4.58
N PRO A 62 -16.88 5.97 -5.14
CA PRO A 62 -16.70 6.16 -6.58
C PRO A 62 -15.29 5.85 -7.08
N GLU A 63 -14.25 6.22 -6.34
CA GLU A 63 -12.87 5.86 -6.68
C GLU A 63 -12.66 4.35 -6.66
N TYR A 64 -13.17 3.68 -5.62
CA TYR A 64 -13.09 2.23 -5.51
C TYR A 64 -13.73 1.51 -6.71
N GLU A 65 -14.91 1.94 -7.12
CA GLU A 65 -15.61 1.36 -8.27
C GLU A 65 -14.84 1.58 -9.56
N LEU A 66 -14.33 2.79 -9.77
CA LEU A 66 -13.52 3.12 -10.95
C LEU A 66 -12.21 2.32 -10.99
N LEU A 67 -11.49 2.26 -9.89
CA LEU A 67 -10.23 1.50 -9.81
C LEU A 67 -10.46 0.01 -10.01
N THR A 68 -11.56 -0.52 -9.51
CA THR A 68 -11.94 -1.92 -9.72
C THR A 68 -12.16 -2.23 -11.20
N GLN A 69 -12.84 -1.32 -11.92
CA GLN A 69 -13.05 -1.47 -13.37
C GLN A 69 -11.73 -1.40 -14.14
N ILE A 70 -10.89 -0.44 -13.83
CA ILE A 70 -9.57 -0.28 -14.46
C ILE A 70 -8.72 -1.54 -14.21
N LEU A 71 -8.70 -2.02 -12.97
CA LEU A 71 -7.90 -3.18 -12.59
C LEU A 71 -8.37 -4.45 -13.31
N ALA A 72 -9.68 -4.62 -13.49
CA ALA A 72 -10.25 -5.77 -14.21
C ALA A 72 -9.76 -5.87 -15.66
N GLU A 73 -9.43 -4.74 -16.29
CA GLU A 73 -8.88 -4.69 -17.64
C GLU A 73 -7.35 -4.92 -17.68
N MET A 74 -6.67 -4.75 -16.55
CA MET A 74 -5.22 -4.83 -16.46
C MET A 74 -4.69 -6.22 -16.12
N GLY A 75 -5.53 -7.14 -15.68
CA GLY A 75 -5.06 -8.43 -15.24
C GLY A 75 -6.18 -9.44 -15.00
N ARG A 76 -5.79 -10.63 -14.61
CA ARG A 76 -6.69 -11.74 -14.30
C ARG A 76 -6.97 -11.78 -12.80
N SER A 77 -8.25 -11.74 -12.43
CA SER A 77 -8.69 -11.87 -11.03
C SER A 77 -8.42 -13.28 -10.49
N TYR A 78 -7.95 -13.36 -9.25
CA TYR A 78 -7.63 -14.66 -8.63
C TYR A 78 -8.13 -14.82 -7.19
N ASN A 79 -8.37 -13.76 -6.46
CA ASN A 79 -8.86 -13.82 -5.08
C ASN A 79 -9.66 -12.57 -4.76
N TYR A 80 -10.82 -12.74 -4.13
CA TYR A 80 -11.75 -11.65 -3.82
C TYR A 80 -11.81 -11.30 -2.32
N ASN A 81 -11.02 -11.94 -1.47
CA ASN A 81 -10.97 -11.59 -0.05
C ASN A 81 -10.39 -10.18 0.13
N ASN A 82 -11.14 -9.30 0.81
CA ASN A 82 -10.75 -7.90 1.05
C ASN A 82 -10.58 -7.03 -0.20
N GLY A 83 -11.30 -7.33 -1.27
CA GLY A 83 -11.32 -6.54 -2.48
C GLY A 83 -10.68 -7.22 -3.68
N PRO A 84 -10.82 -6.64 -4.87
CA PRO A 84 -10.34 -7.23 -6.11
C PRO A 84 -8.82 -7.33 -6.14
N ARG A 85 -8.33 -8.49 -6.53
CA ARG A 85 -6.91 -8.79 -6.73
C ARG A 85 -6.70 -9.32 -8.13
N VAL A 86 -5.69 -8.83 -8.81
CA VAL A 86 -5.35 -9.31 -10.14
C VAL A 86 -3.88 -9.65 -10.25
N GLU A 87 -3.59 -10.65 -11.07
CA GLU A 87 -2.30 -10.89 -11.65
C GLU A 87 -2.23 -10.09 -12.94
N LEU A 88 -1.29 -9.13 -13.02
CA LEU A 88 -1.21 -8.20 -14.15
C LEU A 88 -0.79 -8.93 -15.44
N TYR A 89 -1.47 -8.63 -16.55
CA TYR A 89 -1.06 -9.11 -17.87
C TYR A 89 0.30 -8.53 -18.26
N GLU A 90 0.53 -7.26 -17.95
CA GLU A 90 1.81 -6.58 -18.15
C GLU A 90 2.32 -6.09 -16.80
N PRO A 91 3.39 -6.70 -16.26
CA PRO A 91 3.99 -6.24 -15.01
C PRO A 91 4.44 -4.78 -15.09
N ILE A 92 4.37 -4.10 -13.96
CA ILE A 92 4.80 -2.70 -13.85
C ILE A 92 6.23 -2.67 -13.32
N GLU A 93 7.14 -2.13 -14.12
CA GLU A 93 8.54 -1.97 -13.74
C GLU A 93 8.72 -0.67 -12.95
N VAL A 94 9.27 -0.76 -11.74
CA VAL A 94 9.57 0.39 -10.89
C VAL A 94 10.94 0.20 -10.27
N GLU A 95 11.91 1.00 -10.69
CA GLU A 95 13.30 0.86 -10.26
C GLU A 95 13.81 -0.56 -10.57
N SER A 96 14.26 -1.32 -9.57
CA SER A 96 14.65 -2.72 -9.73
C SER A 96 13.54 -3.72 -9.41
N ASN A 97 12.30 -3.24 -9.24
CA ASN A 97 11.15 -4.06 -8.87
C ASN A 97 10.24 -4.31 -10.06
N ARG A 98 9.63 -5.48 -10.08
CA ARG A 98 8.65 -5.89 -11.08
C ARG A 98 7.35 -6.25 -10.38
N ILE A 99 6.35 -5.39 -10.51
CA ILE A 99 5.05 -5.57 -9.85
C ILE A 99 4.17 -6.46 -10.72
N THR A 100 3.85 -7.63 -10.23
CA THR A 100 3.06 -8.65 -10.93
C THR A 100 1.64 -8.78 -10.39
N HIS A 101 1.41 -8.36 -9.14
CA HIS A 101 0.12 -8.50 -8.46
C HIS A 101 -0.31 -7.17 -7.86
N LEU A 102 -1.56 -6.81 -8.09
CA LEU A 102 -2.12 -5.54 -7.64
C LEU A 102 -3.51 -5.75 -7.05
N ARG A 103 -3.79 -5.04 -5.98
CA ARG A 103 -5.07 -5.06 -5.29
C ARG A 103 -5.58 -3.65 -5.06
N ILE A 104 -6.89 -3.47 -5.11
CA ILE A 104 -7.57 -2.24 -4.67
C ILE A 104 -8.28 -2.53 -3.35
N ARG A 105 -8.05 -1.70 -2.37
CA ARG A 105 -8.70 -1.80 -1.07
C ARG A 105 -9.90 -0.88 -0.98
N LYS A 106 -10.97 -1.35 -0.35
CA LYS A 106 -12.16 -0.54 -0.04
C LYS A 106 -11.79 0.67 0.82
N PRO A 107 -12.52 1.78 0.69
CA PRO A 107 -12.30 2.96 1.52
C PRO A 107 -12.36 2.64 3.01
N ASP A 108 -11.39 3.18 3.74
CA ASP A 108 -11.29 3.07 5.19
C ASP A 108 -10.93 4.46 5.73
N PRO A 109 -11.81 5.11 6.51
CA PRO A 109 -11.56 6.46 7.02
C PRO A 109 -10.30 6.56 7.90
N GLU A 110 -9.85 5.45 8.47
CA GLU A 110 -8.65 5.39 9.30
C GLU A 110 -7.36 5.18 8.49
N ARG A 111 -7.48 4.91 7.20
CA ARG A 111 -6.36 4.60 6.30
C ARG A 111 -6.27 5.62 5.16
N LEU A 112 -5.62 6.75 5.45
CA LEU A 112 -5.48 7.86 4.51
C LEU A 112 -4.29 7.73 3.57
N GLN A 113 -3.48 6.70 3.72
CA GLN A 113 -2.31 6.45 2.87
C GLN A 113 -2.72 6.18 1.42
N VAL A 114 -1.78 6.38 0.50
CA VAL A 114 -1.96 6.04 -0.92
C VAL A 114 -2.07 4.54 -1.11
N GLY A 115 -1.27 3.78 -0.39
CA GLY A 115 -1.27 2.34 -0.49
C GLY A 115 -0.22 1.69 0.41
N CYS A 116 -0.06 0.39 0.21
CA CYS A 116 0.94 -0.40 0.93
C CYS A 116 1.50 -1.50 0.03
N ASN A 117 2.63 -2.05 0.43
CA ASN A 117 3.18 -3.24 -0.21
C ASN A 117 3.67 -4.26 0.82
N ASP A 118 3.92 -5.48 0.34
CA ASP A 118 4.61 -6.51 1.09
C ASP A 118 6.05 -6.59 0.59
N PHE A 119 7.00 -6.54 1.52
CA PHE A 119 8.41 -6.77 1.20
C PHE A 119 8.71 -8.27 1.14
N GLU A 120 9.48 -8.68 0.13
CA GLU A 120 9.96 -10.03 -0.04
C GLU A 120 11.23 -10.24 0.80
N THR A 121 11.08 -10.87 1.96
CA THR A 121 12.19 -11.22 2.84
C THR A 121 11.77 -12.32 3.81
N ASP A 122 12.74 -12.96 4.46
CA ASP A 122 12.45 -13.96 5.48
C ASP A 122 11.86 -13.30 6.74
N TYR A 123 10.65 -13.67 7.09
CA TYR A 123 9.91 -13.08 8.20
C TYR A 123 10.61 -13.29 9.55
N GLU A 124 11.00 -14.51 9.87
CA GLU A 124 11.60 -14.82 11.18
C GLU A 124 12.94 -14.12 11.37
N ILE A 125 13.76 -14.08 10.33
CA ILE A 125 15.02 -13.34 10.35
C ILE A 125 14.76 -11.85 10.54
N PHE A 126 13.84 -11.28 9.77
CA PHE A 126 13.48 -9.87 9.87
C PHE A 126 12.99 -9.50 11.28
N LYS A 127 12.06 -10.29 11.81
CA LYS A 127 11.50 -10.09 13.15
C LYS A 127 12.60 -10.09 14.22
N THR A 128 13.49 -11.07 14.17
CA THR A 128 14.59 -11.22 15.14
C THR A 128 15.58 -10.05 15.05
N GLU A 129 15.91 -9.61 13.84
CA GLU A 129 16.90 -8.54 13.66
C GLU A 129 16.37 -7.15 13.96
N TYR A 130 15.11 -6.84 13.66
CA TYR A 130 14.65 -5.45 13.59
C TYR A 130 13.51 -5.07 14.53
N LEU A 131 12.58 -5.96 14.84
CA LEU A 131 11.34 -5.59 15.52
C LEU A 131 11.57 -4.86 16.85
N LEU A 132 12.43 -5.37 17.71
CA LEU A 132 12.70 -4.79 19.03
C LEU A 132 13.63 -3.55 18.97
N LYS A 133 14.36 -3.38 17.88
CA LYS A 133 15.28 -2.24 17.69
C LYS A 133 14.57 -0.96 17.23
N HIS A 134 13.37 -1.09 16.66
CA HIS A 134 12.64 0.05 16.08
C HIS A 134 11.19 0.09 16.55
N PRO A 135 10.94 0.20 17.87
CA PRO A 135 9.58 0.11 18.42
C PRO A 135 8.66 1.24 17.98
N ASP A 136 9.20 2.38 17.59
CA ASP A 136 8.42 3.54 17.15
C ASP A 136 7.96 3.43 15.69
N ASN A 137 8.61 2.59 14.89
CA ASN A 137 8.40 2.52 13.44
C ASN A 137 8.04 1.12 12.94
N LEU A 138 8.23 0.08 13.76
CA LEU A 138 7.85 -1.30 13.43
C LEU A 138 6.84 -1.80 14.44
N ARG A 139 5.71 -2.29 13.95
CA ARG A 139 4.61 -2.79 14.80
C ARG A 139 4.21 -4.19 14.40
N LEU A 140 4.16 -5.10 15.40
CA LEU A 140 3.63 -6.43 15.20
C LEU A 140 2.10 -6.39 15.12
N VAL A 141 1.54 -6.92 14.04
CA VAL A 141 0.11 -7.05 13.81
C VAL A 141 -0.22 -8.53 13.73
N LYS A 142 -1.04 -9.01 14.65
CA LYS A 142 -1.46 -10.41 14.69
C LYS A 142 -2.83 -10.59 14.06
N ARG A 143 -2.96 -11.60 13.21
CA ARG A 143 -4.21 -12.06 12.61
C ARG A 143 -4.43 -13.52 12.97
N PRO A 144 -5.65 -14.08 12.82
CA PRO A 144 -5.92 -15.46 13.20
C PRO A 144 -5.02 -16.52 12.55
N GLU A 145 -4.61 -16.30 11.30
CA GLU A 145 -3.87 -17.30 10.51
C GLU A 145 -2.41 -16.92 10.23
N TYR A 146 -2.01 -15.68 10.52
CA TYR A 146 -0.67 -15.18 10.26
C TYR A 146 -0.38 -13.94 11.10
N GLU A 147 0.86 -13.51 11.08
CA GLU A 147 1.24 -12.21 11.65
C GLU A 147 2.07 -11.44 10.64
N MET A 148 2.20 -10.14 10.86
CA MET A 148 2.98 -9.27 10.00
C MET A 148 3.62 -8.15 10.81
N ILE A 149 4.67 -7.58 10.27
CA ILE A 149 5.33 -6.42 10.84
C ILE A 149 5.06 -5.23 9.93
N GLU A 150 4.42 -4.20 10.47
CA GLU A 150 4.07 -2.98 9.77
C GLU A 150 5.17 -1.94 9.95
N PHE A 151 5.64 -1.40 8.82
CA PHE A 151 6.47 -0.19 8.79
C PHE A 151 5.55 1.02 8.75
N HIS A 152 5.76 1.96 9.64
CA HIS A 152 5.02 3.22 9.64
C HIS A 152 5.88 4.39 10.08
N ASP A 153 5.61 5.55 9.51
CA ASP A 153 6.24 6.81 9.85
C ASP A 153 5.31 7.93 9.40
N SER A 154 5.05 8.89 10.27
CA SER A 154 4.10 9.99 9.99
C SER A 154 4.53 10.89 8.84
N GLY A 155 5.79 10.87 8.44
CA GLY A 155 6.30 11.62 7.28
C GLY A 155 6.08 10.93 5.94
N PHE A 156 5.45 9.76 5.92
CA PHE A 156 5.20 8.98 4.70
C PHE A 156 3.70 8.74 4.50
N ASP A 157 3.28 8.76 3.25
CA ASP A 157 1.89 8.49 2.84
C ASP A 157 1.68 7.04 2.37
N VAL A 158 2.53 6.14 2.82
CA VAL A 158 2.49 4.71 2.49
C VAL A 158 2.76 3.86 3.73
N LEU A 159 2.31 2.61 3.69
CA LEU A 159 2.65 1.57 4.65
C LEU A 159 3.39 0.43 3.95
N ALA A 160 4.18 -0.31 4.69
CA ALA A 160 4.81 -1.52 4.19
C ALA A 160 4.76 -2.62 5.23
N TYR A 161 4.78 -3.85 4.78
CA TYR A 161 4.67 -5.03 5.64
C TYR A 161 5.69 -6.09 5.29
N VAL A 162 6.14 -6.81 6.32
CA VAL A 162 6.75 -8.12 6.17
C VAL A 162 5.76 -9.12 6.77
N VAL A 163 5.35 -10.11 6.01
CA VAL A 163 4.26 -11.03 6.34
C VAL A 163 4.81 -12.42 6.61
N SER A 164 4.35 -13.06 7.70
CA SER A 164 4.80 -14.40 8.08
C SER A 164 4.34 -15.48 7.12
N LYS A 165 3.26 -15.24 6.39
CA LYS A 165 2.70 -16.18 5.44
C LYS A 165 2.09 -15.40 4.28
N HIS A 166 2.55 -15.67 3.07
CA HIS A 166 1.99 -15.03 1.89
C HIS A 166 0.56 -15.51 1.63
N LYS A 167 -0.35 -14.56 1.52
CA LYS A 167 -1.71 -14.83 1.04
C LYS A 167 -1.69 -14.76 -0.48
N ILE A 168 -1.61 -15.90 -1.06
CA ILE A 168 -1.87 -16.05 -2.48
C ILE A 168 -3.33 -16.46 -2.66
#